data_9c920df386b4157d550577666adb3091
#
_entry.id   9c920df386b4157d550577666adb3091
#
_cell.length_a   1.000
_cell.length_b   1.000
_cell.length_c   1.000
_cell.angle_alpha   90.00
_cell.angle_beta   90.00
_cell.angle_gamma   90.00
#
_symmetry.space_group_name_H-M   'P 1'
#
loop_
_entity.id
_entity.type
_entity.pdbx_description
1 polymer ?
#
loop_
_entity_poly.entity_id
_entity_poly.type
_entity_poly.pdbx_seq_one_letter_code
_entity_poly.pdbx_strand_id
1 'polypeptide(L)'
;MRNQGMIQTSGFPDFPVQKSGIRKSKTGRWRGAVLALVNLLMVAHIIQWRITGRTISPIEPSETMHTLQRGAINAGFIFFSLAILATLIFGRFVCGWGCHILALQDFCGWMLKKIGITPKPFRSRLLIYVPIIAALYMFVWPTAYRFLSSTEAGPLIPKFTNHLVTNNFWETFPSVAVAIPFLFICGFLTVYFLGQKGFCTYACPYGGFFGLADKLAPWKIRVTDACNQCGHCTATCTSNVLVHAEVKAYKMVVDPGCMKCMDCISVCPNDALYFGFGKPTVAVPKAGAIPRNYSLTWPEEVLGAVVFLGSFLSVRSVYGLVPFLMALGCAAVTTFLVLKTWRLLKANDVYFHRFNLKSSGEIQKAGWGFLAVSIVGIALSAHSGWVRFHEYEGDQAFQKIQIPDEIALAQTNPDPWLSPIDRESIHQGVKHFQAASNFGLFMNGDTLSKLAWFEYLAGNAEQSVQLLGQAAAHQRGEARALSLYYRGTILNRLGRYEQARTSLDEALMQREDLILARQEKGESLWQLDHKEEAVSVWTEAVQRNAGLVLTNNQLAGAERSLGRFEEANAHEKQADQFTPDNPLYHWMIGRRLQNLGMTELAEKHFQRAIQLDPGYQGRPK
;
A
#
# COMPACT_ATOMS: atom_id res chain seq x y z
N MET A 1 -57.49 -4.21 -12.19
CA MET A 1 -56.42 -4.35 -13.17
C MET A 1 -55.27 -3.51 -12.72
N ARG A 2 -54.27 -4.10 -12.05
CA ARG A 2 -53.10 -3.41 -11.52
C ARG A 2 -52.04 -3.36 -12.63
N ASN A 3 -51.73 -2.16 -13.13
CA ASN A 3 -50.62 -1.89 -14.01
C ASN A 3 -49.30 -2.34 -13.36
N GLN A 4 -48.78 -3.48 -13.81
CA GLN A 4 -47.41 -3.89 -13.48
C GLN A 4 -46.46 -2.98 -14.28
N GLY A 5 -45.96 -1.93 -13.64
CA GLY A 5 -44.96 -1.07 -14.19
C GLY A 5 -43.73 -1.89 -14.61
N MET A 6 -43.49 -1.93 -15.91
CA MET A 6 -42.24 -2.42 -16.48
C MET A 6 -41.10 -1.53 -15.99
N ILE A 7 -40.35 -2.02 -14.99
CA ILE A 7 -39.08 -1.42 -14.64
C ILE A 7 -38.15 -1.74 -15.81
N GLN A 8 -37.87 -0.71 -16.65
CA GLN A 8 -36.80 -0.77 -17.66
C GLN A 8 -35.50 -1.18 -16.99
N THR A 9 -35.11 -2.43 -17.13
CA THR A 9 -33.78 -2.92 -16.76
C THR A 9 -32.81 -2.45 -17.81
N SER A 10 -32.28 -1.23 -17.65
CA SER A 10 -31.19 -0.70 -18.47
C SER A 10 -30.01 -1.68 -18.41
N GLY A 11 -29.76 -2.43 -19.48
CA GLY A 11 -28.56 -3.27 -19.61
C GLY A 11 -28.73 -4.63 -20.25
N PHE A 12 -29.95 -5.12 -20.48
CA PHE A 12 -30.17 -6.32 -21.28
C PHE A 12 -30.89 -5.93 -22.57
N PRO A 13 -30.48 -6.47 -23.73
CA PRO A 13 -31.37 -6.48 -24.88
C PRO A 13 -32.67 -7.20 -24.48
N ASP A 14 -33.80 -6.79 -25.07
CA ASP A 14 -35.14 -7.32 -24.81
C ASP A 14 -35.25 -8.83 -25.16
N PHE A 15 -34.50 -9.66 -24.45
CA PHE A 15 -34.75 -11.08 -24.38
C PHE A 15 -35.69 -11.31 -23.19
N PRO A 16 -36.84 -11.98 -23.39
CA PRO A 16 -37.74 -12.30 -22.31
C PRO A 16 -37.06 -13.30 -21.37
N VAL A 17 -36.26 -12.79 -20.43
CA VAL A 17 -35.72 -13.60 -19.35
C VAL A 17 -36.89 -13.91 -18.41
N GLN A 18 -37.38 -15.12 -18.47
CA GLN A 18 -38.46 -15.60 -17.60
C GLN A 18 -37.91 -15.62 -16.15
N LYS A 19 -38.19 -14.58 -15.37
CA LYS A 19 -37.80 -14.48 -13.95
C LYS A 19 -38.63 -15.35 -13.01
N SER A 20 -39.77 -15.83 -13.46
CA SER A 20 -40.65 -16.75 -12.71
C SER A 20 -40.13 -18.18 -12.79
N GLY A 21 -40.09 -18.88 -11.67
CA GLY A 21 -39.75 -20.31 -11.63
C GLY A 21 -38.23 -20.63 -11.57
N ILE A 22 -37.36 -19.67 -11.31
CA ILE A 22 -35.90 -19.95 -11.16
C ILE A 22 -35.67 -20.82 -9.91
N ARG A 23 -35.07 -22.01 -10.12
CA ARG A 23 -34.69 -22.92 -9.03
C ARG A 23 -33.65 -22.26 -8.13
N LYS A 24 -33.70 -22.57 -6.81
CA LYS A 24 -32.64 -22.14 -5.89
C LYS A 24 -31.33 -22.89 -6.19
N SER A 25 -30.20 -22.16 -6.30
CA SER A 25 -28.90 -22.80 -6.56
C SER A 25 -28.48 -23.72 -5.41
N LYS A 26 -28.35 -25.01 -5.69
CA LYS A 26 -27.77 -26.01 -4.77
C LYS A 26 -26.26 -25.76 -4.61
N THR A 27 -25.57 -25.50 -5.73
CA THR A 27 -24.14 -25.24 -5.78
C THR A 27 -23.80 -23.98 -4.98
N GLY A 28 -24.63 -22.94 -5.02
CA GLY A 28 -24.44 -21.71 -4.24
C GLY A 28 -24.37 -21.95 -2.73
N ARG A 29 -25.09 -22.94 -2.18
CA ARG A 29 -25.03 -23.31 -0.75
C ARG A 29 -23.68 -23.96 -0.43
N TRP A 30 -23.26 -24.95 -1.23
CA TRP A 30 -21.96 -25.62 -1.05
C TRP A 30 -20.80 -24.64 -1.18
N ARG A 31 -20.85 -23.76 -2.18
CA ARG A 31 -19.86 -22.70 -2.35
C ARG A 31 -19.83 -21.75 -1.15
N GLY A 32 -20.99 -21.37 -0.63
CA GLY A 32 -21.10 -20.58 0.59
C GLY A 32 -20.42 -21.26 1.80
N ALA A 33 -20.62 -22.57 1.97
CA ALA A 33 -19.97 -23.35 3.03
C ALA A 33 -18.44 -23.40 2.85
N VAL A 34 -17.94 -23.62 1.63
CA VAL A 34 -16.49 -23.62 1.33
C VAL A 34 -15.88 -22.24 1.62
N LEU A 35 -16.51 -21.15 1.18
CA LEU A 35 -16.04 -19.80 1.43
C LEU A 35 -16.09 -19.45 2.92
N ALA A 36 -17.09 -19.90 3.67
CA ALA A 36 -17.12 -19.76 5.13
C ALA A 36 -15.97 -20.53 5.80
N LEU A 37 -15.70 -21.77 5.36
CA LEU A 37 -14.58 -22.56 5.85
C LEU A 37 -13.23 -21.87 5.59
N VAL A 38 -13.00 -21.29 4.41
CA VAL A 38 -11.78 -20.52 4.11
C VAL A 38 -11.59 -19.37 5.10
N ASN A 39 -12.66 -18.60 5.37
CA ASN A 39 -12.59 -17.51 6.35
C ASN A 39 -12.35 -18.01 7.78
N LEU A 40 -12.94 -19.13 8.17
CA LEU A 40 -12.68 -19.75 9.48
C LEU A 40 -11.23 -20.22 9.60
N LEU A 41 -10.64 -20.78 8.55
CA LEU A 41 -9.23 -21.16 8.53
C LEU A 41 -8.31 -19.94 8.64
N MET A 42 -8.65 -18.81 8.02
CA MET A 42 -7.91 -17.55 8.19
C MET A 42 -7.95 -17.06 9.65
N VAL A 43 -9.12 -17.10 10.29
CA VAL A 43 -9.26 -16.74 11.70
C VAL A 43 -8.47 -17.69 12.59
N ALA A 44 -8.54 -19.01 12.35
CA ALA A 44 -7.77 -20.02 13.08
C ALA A 44 -6.25 -19.80 12.93
N HIS A 45 -5.79 -19.41 11.75
CA HIS A 45 -4.39 -19.06 11.47
C HIS A 45 -3.93 -17.85 12.31
N ILE A 46 -4.75 -16.79 12.40
CA ILE A 46 -4.47 -15.62 13.25
C ILE A 46 -4.42 -16.01 14.74
N ILE A 47 -5.38 -16.83 15.19
CA ILE A 47 -5.41 -17.32 16.58
C ILE A 47 -4.16 -18.16 16.89
N GLN A 48 -3.79 -19.06 15.99
CA GLN A 48 -2.59 -19.89 16.15
C GLN A 48 -1.33 -19.01 16.27
N TRP A 49 -1.18 -17.98 15.42
CA TRP A 49 -0.07 -17.05 15.55
C TRP A 49 -0.07 -16.32 16.91
N ARG A 50 -1.24 -15.85 17.37
CA ARG A 50 -1.35 -15.17 18.68
C ARG A 50 -0.93 -16.04 19.86
N ILE A 51 -1.18 -17.34 19.78
CA ILE A 51 -0.82 -18.29 20.84
C ILE A 51 0.66 -18.66 20.78
N THR A 52 1.21 -18.89 19.57
CA THR A 52 2.55 -19.47 19.41
C THR A 52 3.63 -18.41 19.15
N GLY A 53 3.25 -17.15 18.84
CA GLY A 53 4.17 -16.08 18.45
C GLY A 53 4.87 -16.31 17.10
N ARG A 54 4.64 -17.45 16.44
CA ARG A 54 5.27 -17.84 15.17
C ARG A 54 4.30 -18.62 14.31
N THR A 55 4.26 -18.32 13.01
CA THR A 55 3.37 -19.03 12.08
C THR A 55 3.90 -19.00 10.64
N ILE A 56 3.18 -19.65 9.71
CA ILE A 56 3.41 -19.55 8.28
C ILE A 56 3.08 -18.11 7.83
N SER A 57 3.87 -17.56 6.90
CA SER A 57 3.59 -16.23 6.31
C SER A 57 2.18 -16.19 5.68
N PRO A 58 1.54 -15.01 5.59
CA PRO A 58 0.18 -14.88 5.11
C PRO A 58 -0.04 -15.55 3.74
N ILE A 59 -1.12 -16.35 3.65
CA ILE A 59 -1.50 -17.04 2.39
C ILE A 59 -2.37 -16.08 1.56
N GLU A 60 -1.75 -14.99 1.10
CA GLU A 60 -2.41 -13.97 0.29
C GLU A 60 -1.63 -13.67 -0.99
N PRO A 61 -2.32 -13.47 -2.15
CA PRO A 61 -1.63 -13.10 -3.39
C PRO A 61 -0.82 -11.80 -3.32
N SER A 62 -1.16 -10.86 -2.43
CA SER A 62 -0.42 -9.62 -2.19
C SER A 62 1.02 -9.85 -1.76
N GLU A 63 1.27 -10.87 -0.97
CA GLU A 63 2.60 -11.25 -0.48
C GLU A 63 3.59 -11.61 -1.60
N THR A 64 3.08 -12.00 -2.78
CA THR A 64 3.89 -12.27 -3.98
C THR A 64 4.72 -11.06 -4.40
N MET A 65 4.29 -9.83 -4.08
CA MET A 65 5.05 -8.62 -4.38
C MET A 65 6.43 -8.63 -3.71
N HIS A 66 6.52 -9.08 -2.45
CA HIS A 66 7.78 -9.19 -1.72
C HIS A 66 8.74 -10.19 -2.37
N THR A 67 8.22 -11.30 -2.92
CA THR A 67 9.03 -12.26 -3.65
C THR A 67 9.59 -11.66 -4.94
N LEU A 68 8.78 -10.94 -5.70
CA LEU A 68 9.22 -10.33 -6.95
C LEU A 68 10.18 -9.14 -6.74
N GLN A 69 10.00 -8.39 -5.66
CA GLN A 69 10.79 -7.19 -5.38
C GLN A 69 12.08 -7.49 -4.60
N ARG A 70 12.06 -8.40 -3.64
CA ARG A 70 13.14 -8.65 -2.67
C ARG A 70 13.68 -10.08 -2.69
N GLY A 71 13.07 -10.99 -3.47
CA GLY A 71 13.43 -12.41 -3.48
C GLY A 71 12.91 -13.21 -2.29
N ALA A 72 12.04 -12.64 -1.45
CA ALA A 72 11.50 -13.32 -0.26
C ALA A 72 10.41 -14.32 -0.67
N ILE A 73 10.73 -15.62 -0.72
CA ILE A 73 9.76 -16.68 -1.01
C ILE A 73 8.89 -16.89 0.23
N ASN A 74 7.60 -16.58 0.09
CA ASN A 74 6.59 -16.70 1.14
C ASN A 74 5.43 -17.61 0.72
N ALA A 75 4.53 -17.94 1.67
CA ALA A 75 3.40 -18.82 1.41
C ALA A 75 2.40 -18.19 0.40
N GLY A 76 2.26 -16.87 0.39
CA GLY A 76 1.44 -16.15 -0.57
C GLY A 76 1.91 -16.33 -2.01
N PHE A 77 3.22 -16.29 -2.27
CA PHE A 77 3.79 -16.57 -3.59
C PHE A 77 3.50 -17.99 -4.06
N ILE A 78 3.68 -18.98 -3.19
CA ILE A 78 3.41 -20.38 -3.51
C ILE A 78 1.92 -20.56 -3.83
N PHE A 79 1.05 -20.02 -2.97
CA PHE A 79 -0.40 -20.06 -3.19
C PHE A 79 -0.81 -19.41 -4.52
N PHE A 80 -0.29 -18.22 -4.81
CA PHE A 80 -0.63 -17.49 -6.03
C PHE A 80 -0.15 -18.22 -7.29
N SER A 81 1.05 -18.79 -7.24
CA SER A 81 1.58 -19.60 -8.36
C SER A 81 0.73 -20.84 -8.62
N LEU A 82 0.36 -21.57 -7.56
CA LEU A 82 -0.54 -22.72 -7.66
C LEU A 82 -1.93 -22.33 -8.16
N ALA A 83 -2.46 -21.18 -7.71
CA ALA A 83 -3.76 -20.67 -8.16
C ALA A 83 -3.76 -20.27 -9.63
N ILE A 84 -2.64 -19.72 -10.17
CA ILE A 84 -2.47 -19.46 -11.60
C ILE A 84 -2.42 -20.78 -12.38
N LEU A 85 -1.65 -21.77 -11.95
CA LEU A 85 -1.58 -23.10 -12.57
C LEU A 85 -2.95 -23.78 -12.58
N ALA A 86 -3.66 -23.77 -11.47
CA ALA A 86 -5.03 -24.28 -11.40
C ALA A 86 -5.98 -23.52 -12.36
N THR A 87 -5.78 -22.21 -12.52
CA THR A 87 -6.60 -21.38 -13.42
C THR A 87 -6.30 -21.70 -14.90
N LEU A 88 -5.07 -22.03 -15.25
CA LEU A 88 -4.73 -22.48 -16.61
C LEU A 88 -5.43 -23.78 -16.99
N ILE A 89 -5.81 -24.61 -16.03
CA ILE A 89 -6.52 -25.88 -16.26
C ILE A 89 -8.03 -25.68 -16.13
N PHE A 90 -8.50 -25.23 -14.96
CA PHE A 90 -9.93 -25.21 -14.58
C PHE A 90 -10.60 -23.84 -14.80
N GLY A 91 -9.86 -22.85 -15.34
CA GLY A 91 -10.32 -21.49 -15.39
C GLY A 91 -10.34 -20.85 -13.98
N ARG A 92 -11.04 -19.73 -13.83
CA ARG A 92 -11.11 -18.93 -12.58
C ARG A 92 -11.87 -19.65 -11.44
N PHE A 93 -11.67 -20.97 -11.30
CA PHE A 93 -12.32 -21.77 -10.27
C PHE A 93 -11.87 -21.34 -8.86
N VAL A 94 -10.57 -21.13 -8.66
CA VAL A 94 -10.03 -20.66 -7.38
C VAL A 94 -10.66 -19.34 -6.95
N CYS A 95 -10.85 -18.38 -7.89
CA CYS A 95 -11.57 -17.14 -7.61
C CYS A 95 -13.01 -17.38 -7.16
N GLY A 96 -13.70 -18.35 -7.78
CA GLY A 96 -15.09 -18.64 -7.49
C GLY A 96 -15.36 -19.36 -6.17
N TRP A 97 -14.39 -20.13 -5.66
CA TRP A 97 -14.57 -21.05 -4.55
C TRP A 97 -13.66 -20.83 -3.35
N GLY A 98 -12.47 -20.25 -3.54
CA GLY A 98 -11.44 -20.14 -2.50
C GLY A 98 -11.06 -18.70 -2.11
N CYS A 99 -11.61 -17.68 -2.77
CA CYS A 99 -11.20 -16.30 -2.52
C CYS A 99 -12.03 -15.64 -1.40
N HIS A 100 -11.35 -15.15 -0.35
CA HIS A 100 -12.01 -14.45 0.77
C HIS A 100 -12.66 -13.12 0.35
N ILE A 101 -12.08 -12.39 -0.60
CA ILE A 101 -12.69 -11.16 -1.14
C ILE A 101 -14.00 -11.46 -1.88
N LEU A 102 -14.06 -12.59 -2.59
CA LEU A 102 -15.31 -13.02 -3.21
C LEU A 102 -16.36 -13.38 -2.14
N ALA A 103 -15.95 -14.01 -1.04
CA ALA A 103 -16.84 -14.31 0.09
C ALA A 103 -17.44 -13.02 0.67
N LEU A 104 -16.60 -11.98 0.86
CA LEU A 104 -17.04 -10.65 1.29
C LEU A 104 -18.09 -10.06 0.33
N GLN A 105 -17.84 -10.11 -0.98
CA GLN A 105 -18.79 -9.56 -1.97
C GLN A 105 -20.11 -10.33 -2.02
N ASP A 106 -20.06 -11.66 -1.94
CA ASP A 106 -21.26 -12.48 -1.88
C ASP A 106 -22.06 -12.19 -0.60
N PHE A 107 -21.40 -12.03 0.54
CA PHE A 107 -22.01 -11.63 1.81
C PHE A 107 -22.65 -10.24 1.71
N CYS A 108 -21.92 -9.24 1.22
CA CYS A 108 -22.46 -7.89 1.02
C CYS A 108 -23.64 -7.86 0.05
N GLY A 109 -23.57 -8.63 -1.05
CA GLY A 109 -24.65 -8.78 -1.99
C GLY A 109 -25.89 -9.45 -1.39
N TRP A 110 -25.70 -10.43 -0.51
CA TRP A 110 -26.77 -11.06 0.24
C TRP A 110 -27.42 -10.11 1.24
N MET A 111 -26.64 -9.33 2.00
CA MET A 111 -27.17 -8.32 2.91
C MET A 111 -27.96 -7.24 2.19
N LEU A 112 -27.41 -6.70 1.09
CA LEU A 112 -28.10 -5.71 0.26
C LEU A 112 -29.45 -6.23 -0.24
N LYS A 113 -29.51 -7.49 -0.68
CA LYS A 113 -30.78 -8.12 -1.10
C LYS A 113 -31.79 -8.24 0.04
N LYS A 114 -31.33 -8.54 1.28
CA LYS A 114 -32.23 -8.60 2.45
C LYS A 114 -32.88 -7.25 2.77
N ILE A 115 -32.18 -6.15 2.59
CA ILE A 115 -32.73 -4.79 2.76
C ILE A 115 -33.44 -4.26 1.49
N GLY A 116 -33.69 -5.17 0.51
CA GLY A 116 -34.43 -4.85 -0.72
C GLY A 116 -33.63 -4.14 -1.80
N ILE A 117 -32.30 -4.06 -1.65
CA ILE A 117 -31.40 -3.49 -2.66
C ILE A 117 -30.83 -4.63 -3.51
N THR A 118 -31.17 -4.66 -4.79
CA THR A 118 -30.58 -5.62 -5.74
C THR A 118 -29.51 -4.92 -6.56
N PRO A 119 -28.20 -5.23 -6.37
CA PRO A 119 -27.13 -4.64 -7.15
C PRO A 119 -27.32 -4.93 -8.63
N LYS A 120 -27.28 -3.87 -9.45
CA LYS A 120 -27.40 -4.02 -10.92
C LYS A 120 -26.03 -4.28 -11.53
N PRO A 121 -25.95 -5.15 -12.56
CA PRO A 121 -24.72 -5.35 -13.30
C PRO A 121 -24.29 -4.07 -14.01
N PHE A 122 -23.04 -3.68 -13.79
CA PHE A 122 -22.41 -2.55 -14.47
C PHE A 122 -21.50 -3.06 -15.59
N ARG A 123 -21.51 -2.40 -16.75
CA ARG A 123 -20.66 -2.75 -17.90
C ARG A 123 -20.00 -1.51 -18.46
N SER A 124 -18.68 -1.54 -18.51
CA SER A 124 -17.84 -0.49 -19.07
C SER A 124 -16.81 -1.10 -20.04
N ARG A 125 -16.50 -0.38 -21.10
CA ARG A 125 -15.50 -0.78 -22.10
C ARG A 125 -14.09 -0.60 -21.56
N LEU A 126 -13.84 0.49 -20.83
CA LEU A 126 -12.52 0.84 -20.32
C LEU A 126 -12.20 0.20 -18.98
N LEU A 127 -13.16 0.14 -18.05
CA LEU A 127 -12.93 -0.44 -16.73
C LEU A 127 -12.46 -1.92 -16.76
N ILE A 128 -12.78 -2.66 -17.82
CA ILE A 128 -12.33 -4.04 -17.97
C ILE A 128 -10.79 -4.17 -18.05
N TYR A 129 -10.09 -3.09 -18.39
CA TYR A 129 -8.63 -3.07 -18.46
C TYR A 129 -7.98 -2.71 -17.12
N VAL A 130 -8.73 -2.12 -16.17
CA VAL A 130 -8.19 -1.69 -14.86
C VAL A 130 -7.52 -2.84 -14.10
N PRO A 131 -8.07 -4.06 -14.02
CA PRO A 131 -7.42 -5.18 -13.33
C PRO A 131 -6.03 -5.50 -13.88
N ILE A 132 -5.85 -5.49 -15.21
CA ILE A 132 -4.54 -5.79 -15.81
C ILE A 132 -3.57 -4.63 -15.63
N ILE A 133 -4.03 -3.39 -15.75
CA ILE A 133 -3.20 -2.19 -15.50
C ILE A 133 -2.77 -2.17 -14.03
N ALA A 134 -3.68 -2.45 -13.11
CA ALA A 134 -3.39 -2.55 -11.69
C ALA A 134 -2.39 -3.69 -11.38
N ALA A 135 -2.52 -4.83 -12.05
CA ALA A 135 -1.60 -5.95 -11.93
C ALA A 135 -0.18 -5.57 -12.41
N LEU A 136 -0.07 -4.97 -13.58
CA LEU A 136 1.22 -4.48 -14.11
C LEU A 136 1.86 -3.44 -13.18
N TYR A 137 1.05 -2.52 -12.66
CA TYR A 137 1.52 -1.52 -11.72
C TYR A 137 1.99 -2.12 -10.39
N MET A 138 1.28 -3.11 -9.83
CA MET A 138 1.66 -3.72 -8.55
C MET A 138 2.88 -4.65 -8.67
N PHE A 139 2.91 -5.48 -9.72
CA PHE A 139 3.87 -6.59 -9.80
C PHE A 139 5.06 -6.32 -10.73
N VAL A 140 4.88 -5.51 -11.76
CA VAL A 140 5.92 -5.26 -12.77
C VAL A 140 6.61 -3.91 -12.56
N TRP A 141 5.84 -2.84 -12.34
CA TRP A 141 6.36 -1.48 -12.23
C TRP A 141 7.44 -1.29 -11.16
N PRO A 142 7.35 -1.83 -9.93
CA PRO A 142 8.40 -1.62 -8.93
C PRO A 142 9.74 -2.20 -9.34
N THR A 143 9.74 -3.36 -10.00
CA THR A 143 10.96 -3.98 -10.54
C THR A 143 11.50 -3.20 -11.74
N ALA A 144 10.61 -2.78 -12.65
CA ALA A 144 10.97 -1.96 -13.79
C ALA A 144 11.54 -0.59 -13.37
N TYR A 145 10.90 0.07 -12.42
CA TYR A 145 11.36 1.36 -11.86
C TYR A 145 12.73 1.23 -11.22
N ARG A 146 12.97 0.21 -10.41
CA ARG A 146 14.29 -0.05 -9.81
C ARG A 146 15.37 -0.21 -10.88
N PHE A 147 15.07 -0.96 -11.94
CA PHE A 147 16.01 -1.17 -13.05
C PHE A 147 16.30 0.11 -13.83
N LEU A 148 15.29 0.96 -14.03
CA LEU A 148 15.43 2.22 -14.79
C LEU A 148 16.08 3.34 -13.97
N SER A 149 15.95 3.32 -12.63
CA SER A 149 16.43 4.39 -11.75
C SER A 149 17.78 4.12 -11.10
N SER A 150 18.27 2.86 -11.09
CA SER A 150 19.58 2.53 -10.52
C SER A 150 20.71 2.75 -11.51
N THR A 151 21.69 3.55 -11.13
CA THR A 151 22.96 3.76 -11.87
C THR A 151 23.87 2.52 -11.78
N GLU A 152 23.69 1.67 -10.78
CA GLU A 152 24.35 0.37 -10.67
C GLU A 152 23.32 -0.72 -10.99
N ALA A 153 23.56 -1.45 -12.08
CA ALA A 153 22.75 -2.58 -12.51
C ALA A 153 22.90 -3.73 -11.49
N GLY A 154 22.15 -3.68 -10.42
CA GLY A 154 21.94 -4.85 -9.57
C GLY A 154 21.27 -5.97 -10.36
N PRO A 155 21.37 -7.25 -9.94
CA PRO A 155 20.78 -8.35 -10.67
C PRO A 155 19.28 -8.15 -10.85
N LEU A 156 18.79 -8.33 -12.08
CA LEU A 156 17.37 -8.18 -12.46
C LEU A 156 16.47 -9.09 -11.59
N ILE A 157 16.99 -10.25 -11.23
CA ILE A 157 16.34 -11.23 -10.36
C ILE A 157 17.04 -11.19 -9.00
N PRO A 158 16.31 -10.82 -7.91
CA PRO A 158 16.87 -10.80 -6.58
C PRO A 158 17.27 -12.22 -6.12
N LYS A 159 18.27 -12.30 -5.22
CA LYS A 159 18.61 -13.59 -4.58
C LYS A 159 17.40 -14.06 -3.76
N PHE A 160 17.00 -15.32 -4.01
CA PHE A 160 15.86 -15.88 -3.29
C PHE A 160 16.24 -16.30 -1.87
N THR A 161 15.42 -15.89 -0.92
CA THR A 161 15.54 -16.23 0.51
C THR A 161 14.23 -16.83 1.01
N ASN A 162 14.33 -17.70 2.02
CA ASN A 162 13.16 -18.39 2.57
C ASN A 162 12.48 -17.54 3.65
N HIS A 163 11.24 -17.13 3.38
CA HIS A 163 10.37 -16.38 4.28
C HIS A 163 9.01 -17.07 4.49
N LEU A 164 8.99 -18.42 4.52
CA LEU A 164 7.77 -19.18 4.71
C LEU A 164 7.21 -19.06 6.12
N VAL A 165 8.04 -18.71 7.09
CA VAL A 165 7.66 -18.56 8.49
C VAL A 165 7.88 -17.11 8.92
N THR A 166 6.94 -16.57 9.69
CA THR A 166 7.01 -15.23 10.26
C THR A 166 6.69 -15.24 11.76
N ASN A 167 7.33 -14.33 12.50
CA ASN A 167 7.00 -14.03 13.89
C ASN A 167 6.00 -12.88 13.98
N ASN A 168 5.93 -12.03 12.93
CA ASN A 168 5.03 -10.89 12.87
C ASN A 168 4.03 -11.03 11.71
N PHE A 169 3.02 -11.87 11.90
CA PHE A 169 1.98 -12.13 10.90
C PHE A 169 1.22 -10.87 10.48
N TRP A 170 1.06 -9.89 11.39
CA TRP A 170 0.24 -8.70 11.14
C TRP A 170 1.01 -7.53 10.51
N GLU A 171 2.33 -7.66 10.32
CA GLU A 171 3.19 -6.58 9.80
C GLU A 171 2.74 -6.03 8.45
N THR A 172 2.27 -6.92 7.57
CA THR A 172 1.83 -6.57 6.21
C THR A 172 0.37 -6.14 6.13
N PHE A 173 -0.41 -6.26 7.22
CA PHE A 173 -1.82 -5.89 7.25
C PHE A 173 -2.04 -4.46 7.77
N PRO A 174 -3.04 -3.75 7.22
CA PRO A 174 -3.40 -2.43 7.73
C PRO A 174 -3.98 -2.52 9.15
N SER A 175 -3.90 -1.41 9.89
CA SER A 175 -4.56 -1.31 11.21
C SER A 175 -6.08 -1.52 11.08
N VAL A 176 -6.72 -1.93 12.19
CA VAL A 176 -8.18 -2.16 12.23
C VAL A 176 -8.98 -0.91 11.79
N ALA A 177 -8.49 0.29 12.13
CA ALA A 177 -9.09 1.56 11.73
C ALA A 177 -9.10 1.76 10.20
N VAL A 178 -8.16 1.17 9.47
CA VAL A 178 -8.10 1.20 8.00
C VAL A 178 -8.81 -0.03 7.40
N ALA A 179 -8.73 -1.19 8.06
CA ALA A 179 -9.35 -2.42 7.57
C ALA A 179 -10.88 -2.32 7.48
N ILE A 180 -11.55 -1.66 8.45
CA ILE A 180 -13.02 -1.50 8.44
C ILE A 180 -13.49 -0.65 7.24
N PRO A 181 -12.98 0.57 7.00
CA PRO A 181 -13.31 1.33 5.80
C PRO A 181 -12.98 0.58 4.49
N PHE A 182 -11.85 -0.13 4.46
CA PHE A 182 -11.46 -0.96 3.31
C PHE A 182 -12.52 -2.03 2.99
N LEU A 183 -12.95 -2.80 3.99
CA LEU A 183 -13.97 -3.83 3.82
C LEU A 183 -15.32 -3.23 3.39
N PHE A 184 -15.68 -2.06 3.94
CA PHE A 184 -16.90 -1.36 3.56
C PHE A 184 -16.84 -0.87 2.11
N ILE A 185 -15.75 -0.23 1.69
CA ILE A 185 -15.58 0.29 0.32
C ILE A 185 -15.50 -0.88 -0.68
N CYS A 186 -14.60 -1.84 -0.46
CA CYS A 186 -14.37 -2.95 -1.41
C CYS A 186 -15.50 -3.99 -1.39
N GLY A 187 -16.22 -4.12 -0.30
CA GLY A 187 -17.39 -4.96 -0.16
C GLY A 187 -18.67 -4.24 -0.58
N PHE A 188 -19.27 -3.46 0.32
CA PHE A 188 -20.61 -2.88 0.14
C PHE A 188 -20.70 -1.88 -1.01
N LEU A 189 -19.84 -0.86 -1.03
CA LEU A 189 -19.92 0.18 -2.04
C LEU A 189 -19.61 -0.35 -3.44
N THR A 190 -18.58 -1.17 -3.56
CA THR A 190 -18.20 -1.75 -4.87
C THR A 190 -19.29 -2.70 -5.39
N VAL A 191 -19.88 -3.54 -4.52
CA VAL A 191 -21.00 -4.42 -4.89
C VAL A 191 -22.21 -3.61 -5.28
N TYR A 192 -22.51 -2.55 -4.57
CA TYR A 192 -23.65 -1.68 -4.85
C TYR A 192 -23.51 -0.97 -6.22
N PHE A 193 -22.36 -0.39 -6.52
CA PHE A 193 -22.13 0.43 -7.72
C PHE A 193 -21.79 -0.38 -8.97
N LEU A 194 -20.99 -1.44 -8.84
CA LEU A 194 -20.46 -2.21 -9.97
C LEU A 194 -21.13 -3.58 -10.15
N GLY A 195 -22.05 -3.94 -9.24
CA GLY A 195 -22.70 -5.25 -9.22
C GLY A 195 -22.02 -6.26 -8.28
N GLN A 196 -22.67 -7.41 -8.09
CA GLN A 196 -22.30 -8.38 -7.04
C GLN A 196 -20.84 -8.84 -7.05
N LYS A 197 -20.17 -8.85 -8.19
CA LYS A 197 -18.75 -9.18 -8.35
C LYS A 197 -17.97 -8.06 -9.04
N GLY A 198 -18.39 -6.83 -8.78
CA GLY A 198 -17.83 -5.65 -9.40
C GLY A 198 -16.35 -5.44 -9.08
N PHE A 199 -15.94 -5.63 -7.82
CA PHE A 199 -14.53 -5.57 -7.45
C PHE A 199 -13.69 -6.62 -8.18
N CYS A 200 -14.13 -7.87 -8.19
CA CYS A 200 -13.42 -8.96 -8.87
C CYS A 200 -13.31 -8.77 -10.39
N THR A 201 -14.28 -8.02 -10.97
CA THR A 201 -14.34 -7.78 -12.42
C THR A 201 -13.54 -6.55 -12.84
N TYR A 202 -13.54 -5.48 -12.02
CA TYR A 202 -13.09 -4.15 -12.43
C TYR A 202 -11.97 -3.54 -11.56
N ALA A 203 -11.70 -4.08 -10.36
CA ALA A 203 -10.71 -3.50 -9.47
C ALA A 203 -9.61 -4.49 -9.03
N CYS A 204 -9.88 -5.80 -9.04
CA CYS A 204 -8.96 -6.79 -8.51
C CYS A 204 -7.75 -7.01 -9.43
N PRO A 205 -6.51 -6.66 -9.03
CA PRO A 205 -5.31 -6.84 -9.85
C PRO A 205 -5.01 -8.31 -10.13
N TYR A 206 -5.28 -9.20 -9.17
CA TYR A 206 -5.12 -10.64 -9.38
C TYR A 206 -6.09 -11.17 -10.44
N GLY A 207 -7.28 -10.55 -10.54
CA GLY A 207 -8.25 -10.81 -11.60
C GLY A 207 -7.70 -10.54 -12.99
N GLY A 208 -6.74 -9.64 -13.14
CA GLY A 208 -6.03 -9.40 -14.40
C GLY A 208 -5.26 -10.64 -14.84
N PHE A 209 -4.42 -11.23 -13.98
CA PHE A 209 -3.67 -12.45 -14.26
C PHE A 209 -4.58 -13.66 -14.47
N PHE A 210 -5.54 -13.89 -13.55
CA PHE A 210 -6.49 -14.99 -13.66
C PHE A 210 -7.39 -14.89 -14.90
N GLY A 211 -7.73 -13.68 -15.34
CA GLY A 211 -8.50 -13.47 -16.56
C GLY A 211 -7.72 -13.83 -17.83
N LEU A 212 -6.41 -13.54 -17.85
CA LEU A 212 -5.52 -13.97 -18.94
C LEU A 212 -5.33 -15.50 -18.96
N ALA A 213 -5.05 -16.09 -17.80
CA ALA A 213 -4.90 -17.54 -17.65
C ALA A 213 -6.20 -18.28 -18.04
N ASP A 214 -7.39 -17.78 -17.67
CA ASP A 214 -8.69 -18.38 -18.04
C ASP A 214 -8.91 -18.46 -19.54
N LYS A 215 -8.34 -17.54 -20.34
CA LYS A 215 -8.46 -17.61 -21.80
C LYS A 215 -7.78 -18.85 -22.38
N LEU A 216 -6.75 -19.37 -21.71
CA LEU A 216 -6.02 -20.57 -22.10
C LEU A 216 -6.64 -21.85 -21.53
N ALA A 217 -7.49 -21.73 -20.49
CA ALA A 217 -8.06 -22.87 -19.81
C ALA A 217 -9.01 -23.69 -20.70
N PRO A 218 -8.83 -25.03 -20.73
CA PRO A 218 -9.70 -25.90 -21.50
C PRO A 218 -11.02 -26.23 -20.80
N TRP A 219 -11.13 -26.09 -19.48
CA TRP A 219 -12.36 -26.37 -18.74
C TRP A 219 -13.33 -25.19 -18.79
N LYS A 220 -14.55 -25.44 -19.30
CA LYS A 220 -15.57 -24.41 -19.57
C LYS A 220 -16.95 -24.87 -19.07
N ILE A 221 -17.85 -23.90 -18.85
CA ILE A 221 -19.29 -24.19 -18.75
C ILE A 221 -19.79 -24.45 -20.16
N ARG A 222 -20.30 -25.64 -20.43
CA ARG A 222 -20.78 -26.08 -21.74
C ARG A 222 -22.28 -26.34 -21.73
N VAL A 223 -22.86 -26.49 -22.89
CA VAL A 223 -24.30 -26.73 -23.08
C VAL A 223 -24.54 -27.96 -23.94
N THR A 224 -25.57 -28.73 -23.58
CA THR A 224 -26.15 -29.81 -24.40
C THR A 224 -27.30 -29.27 -25.26
N ASP A 225 -27.78 -30.10 -26.17
CA ASP A 225 -28.93 -29.75 -27.04
C ASP A 225 -30.27 -29.65 -26.30
N ALA A 226 -30.33 -30.08 -25.03
CA ALA A 226 -31.53 -29.93 -24.16
C ALA A 226 -31.81 -28.46 -23.76
N CYS A 227 -30.97 -27.51 -24.18
CA CYS A 227 -31.13 -26.10 -23.84
C CYS A 227 -32.25 -25.42 -24.63
N ASN A 228 -33.30 -24.96 -23.91
CA ASN A 228 -34.42 -24.22 -24.48
C ASN A 228 -34.27 -22.71 -24.49
N GLN A 229 -33.07 -22.18 -24.18
CA GLN A 229 -32.73 -20.74 -24.18
C GLN A 229 -33.56 -19.88 -23.19
N CYS A 230 -34.06 -20.45 -22.10
CA CYS A 230 -34.92 -19.76 -21.09
C CYS A 230 -34.23 -18.59 -20.36
N GLY A 231 -32.92 -18.46 -20.41
CA GLY A 231 -32.17 -17.35 -19.81
C GLY A 231 -31.95 -17.39 -18.30
N HIS A 232 -32.45 -18.43 -17.57
CA HIS A 232 -32.29 -18.56 -16.10
C HIS A 232 -30.82 -18.52 -15.67
N CYS A 233 -29.90 -19.08 -16.46
CA CYS A 233 -28.48 -19.08 -16.23
C CYS A 233 -27.88 -17.66 -16.22
N THR A 234 -28.33 -16.78 -17.13
CA THR A 234 -27.91 -15.37 -17.16
C THR A 234 -28.53 -14.57 -16.03
N ALA A 235 -29.83 -14.80 -15.74
CA ALA A 235 -30.54 -14.12 -14.64
C ALA A 235 -29.90 -14.39 -13.26
N THR A 236 -29.30 -15.59 -13.10
CA THR A 236 -28.61 -15.99 -11.85
C THR A 236 -27.15 -15.56 -11.82
N CYS A 237 -26.55 -15.26 -12.97
CA CYS A 237 -25.12 -14.95 -13.05
C CYS A 237 -24.78 -13.65 -12.31
N THR A 238 -23.96 -13.77 -11.27
CA THR A 238 -23.47 -12.63 -10.48
C THR A 238 -22.21 -11.98 -11.05
N SER A 239 -21.56 -12.64 -12.04
CA SER A 239 -20.32 -12.16 -12.71
C SER A 239 -20.61 -11.38 -14.01
N ASN A 240 -21.83 -10.94 -14.27
CA ASN A 240 -22.26 -10.16 -15.45
C ASN A 240 -22.07 -10.87 -16.80
N VAL A 241 -21.90 -12.20 -16.82
CA VAL A 241 -21.73 -12.98 -18.05
C VAL A 241 -23.08 -13.24 -18.69
N LEU A 242 -23.19 -13.04 -20.01
CA LEU A 242 -24.39 -13.36 -20.81
C LEU A 242 -24.40 -14.85 -21.18
N VAL A 243 -24.55 -15.72 -20.16
CA VAL A 243 -24.38 -17.17 -20.29
C VAL A 243 -25.25 -17.74 -21.42
N HIS A 244 -26.56 -17.38 -21.48
CA HIS A 244 -27.47 -17.89 -22.51
C HIS A 244 -27.04 -17.49 -23.92
N ALA A 245 -26.53 -16.26 -24.11
CA ALA A 245 -26.09 -15.79 -25.42
C ALA A 245 -24.79 -16.49 -25.83
N GLU A 246 -23.86 -16.66 -24.90
CA GLU A 246 -22.56 -17.31 -25.17
C GLU A 246 -22.74 -18.81 -25.47
N VAL A 247 -23.56 -19.53 -24.70
CA VAL A 247 -23.78 -20.95 -24.98
C VAL A 247 -24.57 -21.15 -26.28
N LYS A 248 -25.40 -20.21 -26.70
CA LYS A 248 -26.06 -20.22 -28.02
C LYS A 248 -25.04 -20.04 -29.14
N ALA A 249 -24.13 -19.05 -29.01
CA ALA A 249 -23.18 -18.70 -30.05
C ALA A 249 -21.99 -19.68 -30.13
N TYR A 250 -21.47 -20.13 -28.99
CA TYR A 250 -20.20 -20.87 -28.90
C TYR A 250 -20.35 -22.29 -28.34
N LYS A 251 -21.56 -22.72 -27.97
CA LYS A 251 -21.83 -23.98 -27.23
C LYS A 251 -21.08 -24.08 -25.88
N MET A 252 -20.51 -22.97 -25.40
CA MET A 252 -19.83 -22.85 -24.11
C MET A 252 -19.72 -21.39 -23.68
N VAL A 253 -19.35 -21.16 -22.42
CA VAL A 253 -19.04 -19.82 -21.89
C VAL A 253 -17.58 -19.48 -22.19
N VAL A 254 -17.35 -18.36 -22.89
CA VAL A 254 -16.03 -17.87 -23.31
C VAL A 254 -15.59 -16.60 -22.60
N ASP A 255 -16.51 -15.89 -21.93
CA ASP A 255 -16.18 -14.65 -21.20
C ASP A 255 -15.24 -14.93 -20.02
N PRO A 256 -14.04 -14.31 -20.00
CA PRO A 256 -13.08 -14.49 -18.90
C PRO A 256 -13.57 -13.93 -17.55
N GLY A 257 -14.69 -13.18 -17.53
CA GLY A 257 -15.39 -12.77 -16.31
C GLY A 257 -16.07 -13.95 -15.59
N CYS A 258 -16.22 -15.10 -16.23
CA CYS A 258 -16.82 -16.30 -15.63
C CYS A 258 -15.92 -16.88 -14.54
N MET A 259 -16.36 -16.79 -13.27
CA MET A 259 -15.61 -17.28 -12.09
C MET A 259 -15.88 -18.76 -11.78
N LYS A 260 -16.47 -19.52 -12.70
CA LYS A 260 -16.75 -20.96 -12.54
C LYS A 260 -17.46 -21.29 -11.20
N CYS A 261 -18.40 -20.42 -10.80
CA CYS A 261 -19.16 -20.60 -9.54
C CYS A 261 -20.21 -21.71 -9.61
N MET A 262 -20.50 -22.24 -10.82
CA MET A 262 -21.45 -23.32 -11.13
C MET A 262 -22.92 -23.00 -10.79
N ASP A 263 -23.27 -21.78 -10.37
CA ASP A 263 -24.65 -21.42 -10.05
C ASP A 263 -25.59 -21.57 -11.26
N CYS A 264 -25.10 -21.18 -12.46
CA CYS A 264 -25.87 -21.31 -13.71
C CYS A 264 -26.20 -22.78 -14.08
N ILE A 265 -25.33 -23.73 -13.71
CA ILE A 265 -25.56 -25.15 -13.90
C ILE A 265 -26.71 -25.61 -13.01
N SER A 266 -26.64 -25.28 -11.73
CA SER A 266 -27.61 -25.79 -10.73
C SER A 266 -29.02 -25.20 -10.84
N VAL A 267 -29.18 -24.07 -11.54
CA VAL A 267 -30.52 -23.46 -11.77
C VAL A 267 -31.11 -23.81 -13.13
N CYS A 268 -30.37 -24.51 -13.98
CA CYS A 268 -30.88 -24.91 -15.32
C CYS A 268 -32.07 -25.85 -15.18
N PRO A 269 -33.28 -25.50 -15.70
CA PRO A 269 -34.44 -26.35 -15.54
C PRO A 269 -34.35 -27.68 -16.29
N ASN A 270 -33.58 -27.70 -17.39
CA ASN A 270 -33.41 -28.87 -18.26
C ASN A 270 -32.07 -29.58 -18.04
N ASP A 271 -31.31 -29.22 -16.99
CA ASP A 271 -29.97 -29.73 -16.67
C ASP A 271 -29.03 -29.72 -17.90
N ALA A 272 -29.23 -28.74 -18.81
CA ALA A 272 -28.54 -28.63 -20.07
C ALA A 272 -27.13 -28.06 -19.95
N LEU A 273 -26.76 -27.48 -18.81
CA LEU A 273 -25.41 -26.90 -18.58
C LEU A 273 -24.58 -27.86 -17.74
N TYR A 274 -23.31 -27.97 -18.10
CA TYR A 274 -22.35 -28.78 -17.36
C TYR A 274 -20.94 -28.15 -17.40
N PHE A 275 -20.10 -28.52 -16.45
CA PHE A 275 -18.68 -28.14 -16.43
C PHE A 275 -17.86 -29.25 -17.08
N GLY A 276 -17.14 -28.94 -18.14
CA GLY A 276 -16.44 -29.96 -18.92
C GLY A 276 -15.38 -29.39 -19.85
N PHE A 277 -14.69 -30.30 -20.52
CA PHE A 277 -13.60 -30.01 -21.43
C PHE A 277 -14.11 -29.33 -22.71
N GLY A 278 -13.49 -28.20 -23.10
CA GLY A 278 -13.84 -27.40 -24.28
C GLY A 278 -12.59 -26.75 -24.88
N LYS A 279 -12.78 -26.01 -25.96
CA LYS A 279 -11.68 -25.26 -26.57
C LYS A 279 -11.26 -24.07 -25.70
N PRO A 280 -9.95 -23.78 -25.53
CA PRO A 280 -9.49 -22.52 -24.94
C PRO A 280 -10.13 -21.33 -25.66
N THR A 281 -10.44 -20.25 -24.91
CA THR A 281 -11.12 -19.08 -25.49
C THR A 281 -10.32 -18.43 -26.62
N VAL A 282 -9.00 -18.47 -26.55
CA VAL A 282 -8.09 -17.96 -27.61
C VAL A 282 -8.21 -18.70 -28.95
N ALA A 283 -8.65 -19.95 -28.89
CA ALA A 283 -8.82 -20.82 -30.08
C ALA A 283 -10.27 -20.82 -30.63
N VAL A 284 -11.17 -20.01 -30.03
CA VAL A 284 -12.56 -19.92 -30.48
C VAL A 284 -12.69 -18.82 -31.52
N PRO A 285 -13.17 -19.12 -32.76
CA PRO A 285 -13.48 -18.09 -33.73
C PRO A 285 -14.47 -17.07 -33.14
N LYS A 286 -14.27 -15.80 -33.41
CA LYS A 286 -15.23 -14.75 -33.02
C LYS A 286 -16.49 -14.96 -33.87
N ALA A 287 -17.45 -15.70 -33.37
CA ALA A 287 -18.83 -15.65 -33.89
C ALA A 287 -19.36 -14.21 -33.71
N GLY A 288 -20.23 -13.76 -34.61
CA GLY A 288 -20.69 -12.38 -34.66
C GLY A 288 -20.95 -11.75 -33.28
N ALA A 289 -20.63 -10.49 -33.15
CA ALA A 289 -20.55 -9.80 -31.86
C ALA A 289 -21.84 -9.98 -31.05
N ILE A 290 -21.73 -10.63 -29.89
CA ILE A 290 -22.85 -10.66 -28.92
C ILE A 290 -23.12 -9.22 -28.52
N PRO A 291 -24.32 -8.68 -28.76
CA PRO A 291 -24.65 -7.30 -28.44
C PRO A 291 -24.48 -7.06 -26.94
N ARG A 292 -23.57 -6.19 -26.57
CA ARG A 292 -23.33 -5.79 -25.19
C ARG A 292 -23.82 -4.37 -24.99
N ASN A 293 -24.87 -4.19 -24.19
CA ASN A 293 -25.30 -2.87 -23.77
C ASN A 293 -24.37 -2.37 -22.67
N TYR A 294 -23.67 -1.28 -22.94
CA TYR A 294 -22.79 -0.63 -21.97
C TYR A 294 -23.55 0.38 -21.12
N SER A 295 -23.14 0.53 -19.88
CA SER A 295 -23.80 1.42 -18.90
C SER A 295 -23.41 2.89 -19.09
N LEU A 296 -22.36 3.16 -19.87
CA LEU A 296 -21.83 4.48 -20.15
C LEU A 296 -21.73 4.76 -21.66
N THR A 297 -21.91 6.00 -22.04
CA THR A 297 -21.57 6.51 -23.37
C THR A 297 -20.05 6.72 -23.50
N TRP A 298 -19.50 6.87 -24.70
CA TRP A 298 -18.07 7.10 -24.89
C TRP A 298 -17.53 8.34 -24.14
N PRO A 299 -18.18 9.53 -24.17
CA PRO A 299 -17.73 10.68 -23.37
C PRO A 299 -17.72 10.40 -21.87
N GLU A 300 -18.72 9.65 -21.35
CA GLU A 300 -18.77 9.24 -19.95
C GLU A 300 -17.69 8.23 -19.59
N GLU A 301 -17.33 7.32 -20.50
CA GLU A 301 -16.21 6.38 -20.33
C GLU A 301 -14.88 7.12 -20.19
N VAL A 302 -14.61 8.10 -21.08
CA VAL A 302 -13.38 8.90 -21.06
C VAL A 302 -13.33 9.77 -19.80
N LEU A 303 -14.41 10.51 -19.50
CA LEU A 303 -14.51 11.29 -18.27
C LEU A 303 -14.30 10.40 -17.04
N GLY A 304 -14.97 9.23 -17.01
CA GLY A 304 -14.84 8.27 -15.93
C GLY A 304 -13.40 7.77 -15.77
N ALA A 305 -12.69 7.48 -16.87
CA ALA A 305 -11.30 7.03 -16.82
C ALA A 305 -10.36 8.12 -16.28
N VAL A 306 -10.52 9.37 -16.73
CA VAL A 306 -9.72 10.50 -16.24
C VAL A 306 -9.95 10.76 -14.76
N VAL A 307 -11.24 10.82 -14.35
CA VAL A 307 -11.60 11.02 -12.93
C VAL A 307 -11.12 9.85 -12.07
N PHE A 308 -11.25 8.61 -12.55
CA PHE A 308 -10.79 7.44 -11.83
C PHE A 308 -9.27 7.48 -11.60
N LEU A 309 -8.50 7.76 -12.65
CA LEU A 309 -7.04 7.85 -12.55
C LEU A 309 -6.62 9.01 -11.65
N GLY A 310 -7.19 10.20 -11.85
CA GLY A 310 -6.92 11.37 -11.03
C GLY A 310 -7.24 11.14 -9.56
N SER A 311 -8.43 10.60 -9.25
CA SER A 311 -8.82 10.26 -7.87
C SER A 311 -7.95 9.16 -7.26
N PHE A 312 -7.57 8.14 -8.04
CA PHE A 312 -6.67 7.08 -7.58
C PHE A 312 -5.31 7.65 -7.16
N LEU A 313 -4.69 8.47 -8.01
CA LEU A 313 -3.41 9.12 -7.72
C LEU A 313 -3.51 10.07 -6.51
N SER A 314 -4.64 10.79 -6.40
CA SER A 314 -4.91 11.71 -5.30
C SER A 314 -5.04 11.01 -3.93
N VAL A 315 -5.70 9.86 -3.90
CA VAL A 315 -6.06 9.20 -2.63
C VAL A 315 -5.03 8.14 -2.22
N ARG A 316 -4.27 7.58 -3.19
CA ARG A 316 -3.31 6.52 -2.90
C ARG A 316 -2.23 6.97 -1.92
N SER A 317 -2.06 6.20 -0.84
CA SER A 317 -1.06 6.43 0.21
C SER A 317 -1.18 7.79 0.91
N VAL A 318 -2.29 8.53 0.71
CA VAL A 318 -2.48 9.80 1.42
C VAL A 318 -2.43 9.55 2.94
N TYR A 319 -1.67 10.37 3.65
CA TYR A 319 -1.37 10.25 5.09
C TYR A 319 -0.71 8.91 5.51
N GLY A 320 -0.19 8.12 4.59
CA GLY A 320 0.28 6.76 4.87
C GLY A 320 -0.83 5.76 5.23
N LEU A 321 -2.13 6.16 5.11
CA LEU A 321 -3.27 5.39 5.61
C LEU A 321 -4.01 4.59 4.52
N VAL A 322 -3.97 5.04 3.26
CA VAL A 322 -4.81 4.47 2.20
C VAL A 322 -4.07 3.42 1.38
N PRO A 323 -4.34 2.10 1.59
CA PRO A 323 -3.73 1.04 0.81
C PRO A 323 -4.21 1.07 -0.65
N PHE A 324 -3.45 0.41 -1.51
CA PHE A 324 -3.70 0.35 -2.95
C PHE A 324 -5.15 -0.04 -3.32
N LEU A 325 -5.67 -1.13 -2.76
CA LEU A 325 -7.01 -1.61 -3.08
C LEU A 325 -8.11 -0.67 -2.57
N MET A 326 -7.89 -0.03 -1.42
CA MET A 326 -8.82 0.99 -0.90
C MET A 326 -8.83 2.22 -1.81
N ALA A 327 -7.67 2.64 -2.31
CA ALA A 327 -7.57 3.75 -3.26
C ALA A 327 -8.34 3.47 -4.56
N LEU A 328 -8.30 2.23 -5.08
CA LEU A 328 -9.13 1.82 -6.22
C LEU A 328 -10.64 1.93 -5.90
N GLY A 329 -11.04 1.52 -4.69
CA GLY A 329 -12.44 1.65 -4.24
C GLY A 329 -12.87 3.11 -4.11
N CYS A 330 -12.06 3.95 -3.48
CA CYS A 330 -12.32 5.40 -3.36
C CYS A 330 -12.41 6.06 -4.74
N ALA A 331 -11.49 5.75 -5.65
CA ALA A 331 -11.52 6.25 -7.02
C ALA A 331 -12.80 5.85 -7.76
N ALA A 332 -13.25 4.60 -7.60
CA ALA A 332 -14.50 4.15 -8.19
C ALA A 332 -15.72 4.90 -7.63
N VAL A 333 -15.76 5.16 -6.32
CA VAL A 333 -16.83 5.94 -5.68
C VAL A 333 -16.82 7.38 -6.19
N THR A 334 -15.67 8.04 -6.21
CA THR A 334 -15.53 9.43 -6.71
C THR A 334 -15.96 9.50 -8.19
N THR A 335 -15.53 8.56 -9.02
CA THR A 335 -15.94 8.46 -10.43
C THR A 335 -17.45 8.32 -10.57
N PHE A 336 -18.07 7.47 -9.76
CA PHE A 336 -19.53 7.33 -9.75
C PHE A 336 -20.22 8.65 -9.39
N LEU A 337 -19.76 9.34 -8.35
CA LEU A 337 -20.31 10.62 -7.92
C LEU A 337 -20.23 11.66 -9.03
N VAL A 338 -19.07 11.78 -9.69
CA VAL A 338 -18.87 12.71 -10.82
C VAL A 338 -19.77 12.37 -11.99
N LEU A 339 -19.80 11.11 -12.44
CA LEU A 339 -20.62 10.69 -13.59
C LEU A 339 -22.12 10.84 -13.32
N LYS A 340 -22.55 10.55 -12.10
CA LYS A 340 -23.95 10.69 -11.72
C LYS A 340 -24.37 12.15 -11.61
N THR A 341 -23.48 13.00 -11.06
CA THR A 341 -23.66 14.47 -11.05
C THR A 341 -23.71 15.03 -12.47
N TRP A 342 -22.82 14.58 -13.35
CA TRP A 342 -22.86 14.96 -14.77
C TRP A 342 -24.19 14.62 -15.44
N ARG A 343 -24.72 13.42 -15.20
CA ARG A 343 -26.06 13.02 -15.68
C ARG A 343 -27.17 13.87 -15.06
N LEU A 344 -27.05 14.18 -13.77
CA LEU A 344 -28.04 15.04 -13.08
C LEU A 344 -28.12 16.43 -13.68
N LEU A 345 -26.99 16.96 -14.16
CA LEU A 345 -26.95 18.27 -14.83
C LEU A 345 -27.52 18.20 -16.25
N LYS A 346 -27.25 17.13 -17.02
CA LYS A 346 -27.58 17.06 -18.46
C LYS A 346 -28.91 16.38 -18.80
N ALA A 347 -29.32 15.36 -18.04
CA ALA A 347 -30.52 14.59 -18.35
C ALA A 347 -31.78 15.20 -17.68
N ASN A 348 -32.96 14.99 -18.27
CA ASN A 348 -34.23 15.46 -17.72
C ASN A 348 -34.72 14.60 -16.57
N ASP A 349 -34.45 13.30 -16.62
CA ASP A 349 -34.85 12.34 -15.58
C ASP A 349 -33.65 11.52 -15.10
N VAL A 350 -33.41 11.53 -13.79
CA VAL A 350 -32.29 10.80 -13.17
C VAL A 350 -32.76 10.12 -11.91
N TYR A 351 -32.54 8.82 -11.85
CA TYR A 351 -32.90 7.97 -10.70
C TYR A 351 -31.65 7.42 -10.02
N PHE A 352 -31.71 7.32 -8.70
CA PHE A 352 -30.74 6.62 -7.90
C PHE A 352 -31.45 5.59 -7.04
N HIS A 353 -31.38 4.34 -7.47
CA HIS A 353 -32.12 3.23 -6.91
C HIS A 353 -33.65 3.51 -6.88
N ARG A 354 -34.24 3.79 -5.71
CA ARG A 354 -35.66 4.11 -5.52
C ARG A 354 -35.94 5.62 -5.49
N PHE A 355 -34.87 6.43 -5.41
CA PHE A 355 -34.99 7.87 -5.29
C PHE A 355 -34.99 8.52 -6.67
N ASN A 356 -35.98 9.35 -6.91
CA ASN A 356 -36.00 10.24 -8.05
C ASN A 356 -35.15 11.47 -7.71
N LEU A 357 -33.98 11.60 -8.38
CA LEU A 357 -33.06 12.71 -8.17
C LEU A 357 -33.46 13.93 -9.02
N LYS A 358 -33.98 13.67 -10.24
CA LYS A 358 -34.45 14.69 -11.17
C LYS A 358 -35.64 14.16 -11.95
N SER A 359 -36.67 14.97 -12.14
CA SER A 359 -37.86 14.62 -12.91
C SER A 359 -38.29 15.80 -13.75
N SER A 360 -38.55 15.56 -15.03
CA SER A 360 -38.97 16.59 -15.99
C SER A 360 -38.09 17.84 -15.97
N GLY A 361 -36.78 17.68 -15.75
CA GLY A 361 -35.81 18.80 -15.70
C GLY A 361 -35.65 19.46 -14.34
N GLU A 362 -36.47 19.15 -13.32
CA GLU A 362 -36.38 19.73 -11.97
C GLU A 362 -35.67 18.80 -10.98
N ILE A 363 -34.71 19.33 -10.23
CA ILE A 363 -33.97 18.58 -9.21
C ILE A 363 -34.86 18.41 -7.98
N GLN A 364 -35.12 17.17 -7.61
CA GLN A 364 -35.92 16.80 -6.44
C GLN A 364 -35.13 16.92 -5.14
N LYS A 365 -35.80 16.90 -3.97
CA LYS A 365 -35.13 16.95 -2.65
C LYS A 365 -34.01 15.92 -2.49
N ALA A 366 -34.25 14.68 -2.96
CA ALA A 366 -33.22 13.64 -2.97
C ALA A 366 -32.03 13.97 -3.89
N GLY A 367 -32.28 14.71 -4.99
CA GLY A 367 -31.23 15.20 -5.90
C GLY A 367 -30.32 16.22 -5.24
N TRP A 368 -30.88 17.15 -4.47
CA TRP A 368 -30.09 18.11 -3.69
C TRP A 368 -29.24 17.44 -2.63
N GLY A 369 -29.81 16.45 -1.89
CA GLY A 369 -29.04 15.64 -0.94
C GLY A 369 -27.90 14.88 -1.62
N PHE A 370 -28.15 14.30 -2.80
CA PHE A 370 -27.11 13.62 -3.58
C PHE A 370 -26.01 14.59 -4.04
N LEU A 371 -26.37 15.79 -4.48
CA LEU A 371 -25.38 16.82 -4.87
C LEU A 371 -24.49 17.23 -3.70
N ALA A 372 -25.09 17.45 -2.52
CA ALA A 372 -24.32 17.78 -1.31
C ALA A 372 -23.27 16.69 -0.99
N VAL A 373 -23.68 15.42 -0.98
CA VAL A 373 -22.77 14.27 -0.76
C VAL A 373 -21.71 14.21 -1.85
N SER A 374 -22.08 14.46 -3.12
CA SER A 374 -21.14 14.45 -4.24
C SER A 374 -20.11 15.54 -4.12
N ILE A 375 -20.51 16.76 -3.77
CA ILE A 375 -19.60 17.90 -3.57
C ILE A 375 -18.58 17.57 -2.48
N VAL A 376 -19.04 17.05 -1.33
CA VAL A 376 -18.15 16.64 -0.23
C VAL A 376 -17.17 15.55 -0.68
N GLY A 377 -17.65 14.48 -1.34
CA GLY A 377 -16.79 13.40 -1.80
C GLY A 377 -15.75 13.84 -2.85
N ILE A 378 -16.16 14.69 -3.79
CA ILE A 378 -15.25 15.24 -4.81
C ILE A 378 -14.24 16.20 -4.16
N ALA A 379 -14.69 17.05 -3.24
CA ALA A 379 -13.81 17.97 -2.50
C ALA A 379 -12.77 17.22 -1.66
N LEU A 380 -13.15 16.13 -0.98
CA LEU A 380 -12.22 15.29 -0.23
C LEU A 380 -11.17 14.63 -1.15
N SER A 381 -11.59 14.16 -2.34
CA SER A 381 -10.64 13.61 -3.32
C SER A 381 -9.69 14.68 -3.87
N ALA A 382 -10.18 15.87 -4.15
CA ALA A 382 -9.38 17.00 -4.61
C ALA A 382 -8.41 17.48 -3.53
N HIS A 383 -8.87 17.57 -2.29
CA HIS A 383 -8.04 17.91 -1.14
C HIS A 383 -6.92 16.87 -0.92
N SER A 384 -7.26 15.57 -0.99
CA SER A 384 -6.25 14.51 -0.92
C SER A 384 -5.19 14.66 -2.03
N GLY A 385 -5.62 15.02 -3.24
CA GLY A 385 -4.71 15.29 -4.36
C GLY A 385 -3.79 16.48 -4.10
N TRP A 386 -4.32 17.53 -3.49
CA TRP A 386 -3.54 18.69 -3.09
C TRP A 386 -2.48 18.33 -2.04
N VAL A 387 -2.84 17.57 -1.00
CA VAL A 387 -1.89 17.08 0.02
C VAL A 387 -0.81 16.21 -0.63
N ARG A 388 -1.22 15.24 -1.49
CA ARG A 388 -0.27 14.36 -2.19
C ARG A 388 0.67 15.10 -3.13
N PHE A 389 0.21 16.14 -3.78
CA PHE A 389 1.06 17.02 -4.60
C PHE A 389 2.16 17.65 -3.75
N HIS A 390 1.80 18.20 -2.60
CA HIS A 390 2.78 18.81 -1.69
C HIS A 390 3.72 17.78 -1.07
N GLU A 391 3.25 16.60 -0.68
CA GLU A 391 4.13 15.50 -0.23
C GLU A 391 5.11 15.10 -1.34
N TYR A 392 4.65 14.98 -2.58
CA TYR A 392 5.49 14.60 -3.73
C TYR A 392 6.58 15.64 -4.01
N GLU A 393 6.23 16.93 -4.06
CA GLU A 393 7.22 18.01 -4.26
C GLU A 393 8.23 18.08 -3.11
N GLY A 394 7.76 17.89 -1.87
CA GLY A 394 8.62 17.78 -0.69
C GLY A 394 9.58 16.57 -0.79
N ASP A 395 9.10 15.42 -1.25
CA ASP A 395 9.92 14.22 -1.46
C ASP A 395 10.96 14.44 -2.58
N GLN A 396 10.61 15.14 -3.64
CA GLN A 396 11.57 15.51 -4.70
C GLN A 396 12.68 16.43 -4.15
N ALA A 397 12.32 17.37 -3.28
CA ALA A 397 13.31 18.20 -2.59
C ALA A 397 14.19 17.37 -1.65
N PHE A 398 13.60 16.42 -0.90
CA PHE A 398 14.34 15.56 0.03
C PHE A 398 15.39 14.70 -0.68
N GLN A 399 15.06 14.15 -1.85
CA GLN A 399 15.99 13.34 -2.65
C GLN A 399 17.19 14.13 -3.22
N LYS A 400 17.10 15.46 -3.27
CA LYS A 400 18.18 16.33 -3.76
C LYS A 400 19.17 16.73 -2.68
N ILE A 401 18.90 16.46 -1.41
CA ILE A 401 19.82 16.76 -0.31
C ILE A 401 21.09 15.95 -0.48
N GLN A 402 22.23 16.63 -0.41
CA GLN A 402 23.56 16.07 -0.66
C GLN A 402 24.40 15.95 0.62
N ILE A 403 24.09 16.76 1.65
CA ILE A 403 24.82 16.67 2.90
C ILE A 403 24.60 15.29 3.56
N PRO A 404 25.67 14.53 3.89
CA PRO A 404 25.53 13.29 4.64
C PRO A 404 24.95 13.53 6.04
N ASP A 405 24.07 12.63 6.50
CA ASP A 405 23.42 12.71 7.81
C ASP A 405 24.44 12.84 8.95
N GLU A 406 25.54 12.09 8.87
CA GLU A 406 26.59 12.08 9.90
C GLU A 406 27.24 13.46 10.07
N ILE A 407 27.40 14.20 8.96
CA ILE A 407 27.96 15.55 8.98
C ILE A 407 26.96 16.54 9.54
N ALA A 408 25.73 16.47 9.06
CA ALA A 408 24.67 17.33 9.57
C ALA A 408 24.45 17.14 11.08
N LEU A 409 24.37 15.89 11.54
CA LEU A 409 24.16 15.54 12.95
C LEU A 409 25.37 15.71 13.86
N ALA A 410 26.56 15.94 13.32
CA ALA A 410 27.75 16.27 14.12
C ALA A 410 27.68 17.68 14.75
N GLN A 411 26.73 18.51 14.35
CA GLN A 411 26.70 19.95 14.67
C GLN A 411 25.31 20.38 15.15
N THR A 412 25.26 21.48 15.89
CA THR A 412 24.00 22.11 16.28
C THR A 412 23.38 22.93 15.14
N ASN A 413 24.22 23.50 14.28
CA ASN A 413 23.80 24.23 13.08
C ASN A 413 24.58 23.74 11.87
N PRO A 414 23.92 22.99 10.94
CA PRO A 414 24.56 22.47 9.72
C PRO A 414 24.76 23.50 8.61
N ASP A 415 24.18 24.71 8.67
CA ASP A 415 24.18 25.70 7.57
C ASP A 415 25.56 25.96 6.93
N PRO A 416 26.71 26.05 7.68
CA PRO A 416 28.01 26.26 7.05
C PRO A 416 28.46 25.14 6.10
N TRP A 417 27.85 23.98 6.17
CA TRP A 417 28.16 22.77 5.38
C TRP A 417 27.21 22.52 4.22
N LEU A 418 26.17 23.32 4.12
CA LEU A 418 25.14 23.17 3.08
C LEU A 418 25.63 23.71 1.74
N SER A 419 25.47 22.92 0.70
CA SER A 419 25.63 23.36 -0.69
C SER A 419 24.52 24.32 -1.11
N PRO A 420 24.66 25.10 -2.18
CA PRO A 420 23.57 25.89 -2.74
C PRO A 420 22.34 25.04 -3.12
N ILE A 421 22.57 23.79 -3.57
CA ILE A 421 21.51 22.83 -3.90
C ILE A 421 20.76 22.42 -2.64
N ASP A 422 21.49 22.16 -1.54
CA ASP A 422 20.86 21.79 -0.27
C ASP A 422 19.96 22.93 0.24
N ARG A 423 20.43 24.18 0.22
CA ARG A 423 19.66 25.35 0.69
C ARG A 423 18.37 25.55 -0.10
N GLU A 424 18.44 25.45 -1.42
CA GLU A 424 17.24 25.53 -2.26
C GLU A 424 16.29 24.37 -1.97
N SER A 425 16.80 23.15 -1.85
CA SER A 425 16.02 21.96 -1.53
C SER A 425 15.37 22.04 -0.15
N ILE A 426 16.08 22.57 0.86
CA ILE A 426 15.54 22.83 2.20
C ILE A 426 14.36 23.81 2.11
N HIS A 427 14.53 24.94 1.43
CA HIS A 427 13.47 25.93 1.28
C HIS A 427 12.22 25.33 0.63
N GLN A 428 12.37 24.60 -0.46
CA GLN A 428 11.26 23.93 -1.15
C GLN A 428 10.65 22.84 -0.26
N GLY A 429 11.47 22.01 0.39
CA GLY A 429 11.01 20.94 1.26
C GLY A 429 10.19 21.43 2.45
N VAL A 430 10.67 22.45 3.16
CA VAL A 430 9.95 23.08 4.27
C VAL A 430 8.61 23.63 3.78
N LYS A 431 8.59 24.42 2.69
CA LYS A 431 7.37 24.98 2.10
C LYS A 431 6.32 23.92 1.82
N HIS A 432 6.72 22.84 1.15
CA HIS A 432 5.77 21.83 0.69
C HIS A 432 5.31 20.92 1.83
N PHE A 433 6.21 20.43 2.70
CA PHE A 433 5.80 19.60 3.82
C PHE A 433 5.02 20.36 4.89
N GLN A 434 5.30 21.65 5.12
CA GLN A 434 4.47 22.50 5.98
C GLN A 434 3.06 22.66 5.40
N ALA A 435 2.94 22.89 4.08
CA ALA A 435 1.64 22.95 3.43
C ALA A 435 0.87 21.63 3.60
N ALA A 436 1.50 20.50 3.34
CA ALA A 436 0.88 19.19 3.52
C ALA A 436 0.45 18.93 4.97
N SER A 437 1.27 19.31 5.94
CA SER A 437 1.00 19.11 7.37
C SER A 437 -0.07 20.07 7.91
N ASN A 438 0.00 21.36 7.61
CA ASN A 438 -0.89 22.38 8.18
C ASN A 438 -2.31 22.30 7.63
N PHE A 439 -2.47 21.94 6.36
CA PHE A 439 -3.77 21.80 5.73
C PHE A 439 -4.26 20.35 5.65
N GLY A 440 -3.44 19.37 6.06
CA GLY A 440 -3.83 17.98 6.12
C GLY A 440 -4.96 17.73 7.12
N LEU A 441 -5.89 16.82 6.78
CA LEU A 441 -6.96 16.38 7.69
C LEU A 441 -6.43 15.43 8.77
N PHE A 442 -5.33 14.74 8.48
CA PHE A 442 -4.66 13.81 9.40
C PHE A 442 -3.15 14.07 9.38
N MET A 443 -2.52 13.85 10.53
CA MET A 443 -1.07 13.93 10.63
C MET A 443 -0.42 12.68 10.03
N ASN A 444 0.59 12.91 9.17
CA ASN A 444 1.41 11.85 8.58
C ASN A 444 2.79 11.87 9.24
N GLY A 445 3.13 10.81 9.99
CA GLY A 445 4.41 10.71 10.70
C GLY A 445 5.62 10.80 9.77
N ASP A 446 5.56 10.25 8.55
CA ASP A 446 6.67 10.32 7.59
C ASP A 446 6.87 11.74 7.07
N THR A 447 5.78 12.44 6.75
CA THR A 447 5.83 13.87 6.36
C THR A 447 6.43 14.72 7.47
N LEU A 448 6.01 14.48 8.73
CA LEU A 448 6.55 15.19 9.89
C LEU A 448 8.03 14.90 10.13
N SER A 449 8.49 13.65 9.95
CA SER A 449 9.91 13.30 10.11
C SER A 449 10.80 14.00 9.06
N LYS A 450 10.35 14.03 7.80
CA LYS A 450 11.07 14.72 6.71
C LYS A 450 11.06 16.24 6.90
N LEU A 451 9.93 16.80 7.33
CA LEU A 451 9.85 18.22 7.69
C LEU A 451 10.81 18.53 8.85
N ALA A 452 10.85 17.69 9.87
CA ALA A 452 11.77 17.85 10.98
C ALA A 452 13.24 17.85 10.55
N TRP A 453 13.59 16.99 9.59
CA TRP A 453 14.94 16.97 9.01
C TRP A 453 15.27 18.28 8.30
N PHE A 454 14.36 18.77 7.46
CA PHE A 454 14.55 20.05 6.80
C PHE A 454 14.64 21.23 7.78
N GLU A 455 13.82 21.25 8.82
CA GLU A 455 13.87 22.28 9.87
C GLU A 455 15.23 22.24 10.62
N TYR A 456 15.74 21.03 10.87
CA TYR A 456 17.07 20.87 11.47
C TYR A 456 18.18 21.42 10.55
N LEU A 457 18.15 21.08 9.26
CA LEU A 457 19.09 21.59 8.28
C LEU A 457 19.00 23.11 8.11
N ALA A 458 17.80 23.68 8.28
CA ALA A 458 17.58 25.12 8.29
C ALA A 458 18.05 25.82 9.58
N GLY A 459 18.60 25.08 10.56
CA GLY A 459 19.05 25.60 11.84
C GLY A 459 17.98 25.69 12.93
N ASN A 460 16.75 25.23 12.66
CA ASN A 460 15.60 25.24 13.57
C ASN A 460 15.55 23.97 14.44
N ALA A 461 16.62 23.66 15.17
CA ALA A 461 16.79 22.39 15.90
C ALA A 461 15.65 22.14 16.93
N GLU A 462 15.17 23.14 17.65
CA GLU A 462 14.08 23.00 18.62
C GLU A 462 12.75 22.62 17.94
N GLN A 463 12.46 23.22 16.80
CA GLN A 463 11.27 22.87 16.00
C GLN A 463 11.38 21.43 15.47
N SER A 464 12.57 21.03 15.02
CA SER A 464 12.85 19.66 14.60
C SER A 464 12.56 18.65 15.71
N VAL A 465 13.04 18.90 16.94
CA VAL A 465 12.80 18.03 18.10
C VAL A 465 11.29 17.87 18.40
N GLN A 466 10.52 18.96 18.28
CA GLN A 466 9.05 18.90 18.47
C GLN A 466 8.37 18.07 17.38
N LEU A 467 8.73 18.30 16.12
CA LEU A 467 8.18 17.58 14.96
C LEU A 467 8.50 16.08 15.02
N LEU A 468 9.74 15.70 15.40
CA LEU A 468 10.13 14.30 15.59
C LEU A 468 9.35 13.65 16.72
N GLY A 469 9.05 14.35 17.80
CA GLY A 469 8.18 13.86 18.85
C GLY A 469 6.76 13.60 18.38
N GLN A 470 6.20 14.51 17.58
CA GLN A 470 4.89 14.33 16.95
C GLN A 470 4.92 13.17 15.92
N ALA A 471 5.96 13.08 15.10
CA ALA A 471 6.13 11.99 14.15
C ALA A 471 6.12 10.63 14.86
N ALA A 472 6.91 10.47 15.91
CA ALA A 472 6.99 9.24 16.70
C ALA A 472 5.65 8.83 17.33
N ALA A 473 4.80 9.79 17.69
CA ALA A 473 3.45 9.53 18.21
C ALA A 473 2.52 8.92 17.13
N HIS A 474 2.75 9.22 15.85
CA HIS A 474 1.93 8.74 14.73
C HIS A 474 2.57 7.56 13.96
N GLN A 475 3.79 7.15 14.32
CA GLN A 475 4.53 6.05 13.71
C GLN A 475 4.57 4.81 14.62
N ARG A 476 4.96 3.67 14.04
CA ARG A 476 5.14 2.38 14.76
C ARG A 476 6.39 1.67 14.27
N GLY A 477 6.89 0.74 15.08
CA GLY A 477 8.03 -0.11 14.73
C GLY A 477 9.26 0.69 14.32
N GLU A 478 9.89 0.33 13.22
CA GLU A 478 11.14 0.92 12.75
C GLU A 478 11.06 2.44 12.52
N ALA A 479 10.01 2.93 11.88
CA ALA A 479 9.83 4.36 11.62
C ALA A 479 9.79 5.17 12.93
N ARG A 480 9.08 4.66 13.95
CA ARG A 480 9.06 5.27 15.28
C ARG A 480 10.43 5.26 15.92
N ALA A 481 11.14 4.13 15.85
CA ALA A 481 12.48 4.02 16.41
C ALA A 481 13.46 5.03 15.79
N LEU A 482 13.41 5.19 14.47
CA LEU A 482 14.25 6.16 13.75
C LEU A 482 13.93 7.61 14.13
N SER A 483 12.64 7.98 14.19
CA SER A 483 12.25 9.33 14.62
C SER A 483 12.71 9.65 16.05
N LEU A 484 12.60 8.68 16.96
CA LEU A 484 13.08 8.82 18.34
C LEU A 484 14.62 8.88 18.40
N TYR A 485 15.33 8.12 17.57
CA TYR A 485 16.78 8.20 17.43
C TYR A 485 17.23 9.59 16.96
N TYR A 486 16.66 10.10 15.85
CA TYR A 486 17.00 11.45 15.37
C TYR A 486 16.66 12.52 16.42
N ARG A 487 15.54 12.39 17.10
CA ARG A 487 15.16 13.29 18.20
C ARG A 487 16.19 13.26 19.32
N GLY A 488 16.61 12.09 19.76
CA GLY A 488 17.63 11.93 20.81
C GLY A 488 18.97 12.50 20.39
N THR A 489 19.39 12.25 19.15
CA THR A 489 20.63 12.80 18.59
C THR A 489 20.63 14.33 18.58
N ILE A 490 19.56 14.95 18.09
CA ILE A 490 19.46 16.42 18.07
C ILE A 490 19.39 17.00 19.49
N LEU A 491 18.70 16.33 20.41
CA LEU A 491 18.68 16.72 21.83
C LEU A 491 20.08 16.68 22.47
N ASN A 492 20.94 15.69 22.12
CA ASN A 492 22.34 15.65 22.52
C ASN A 492 23.09 16.89 22.02
N ARG A 493 22.86 17.31 20.76
CA ARG A 493 23.50 18.51 20.18
C ARG A 493 23.05 19.78 20.88
N LEU A 494 21.82 19.80 21.40
CA LEU A 494 21.26 20.92 22.18
C LEU A 494 21.65 20.90 23.66
N GLY A 495 22.43 19.91 24.12
CA GLY A 495 22.83 19.77 25.53
C GLY A 495 21.71 19.26 26.45
N ARG A 496 20.59 18.76 25.89
CA ARG A 496 19.40 18.27 26.65
C ARG A 496 19.52 16.77 26.91
N TYR A 497 20.57 16.36 27.60
CA TYR A 497 21.00 14.96 27.70
C TYR A 497 20.00 14.01 28.35
N GLU A 498 19.27 14.42 29.39
CA GLU A 498 18.23 13.59 30.02
C GLU A 498 17.08 13.29 29.06
N GLN A 499 16.67 14.28 28.27
CA GLN A 499 15.61 14.09 27.28
C GLN A 499 16.11 13.27 26.09
N ALA A 500 17.37 13.42 25.72
CA ALA A 500 18.02 12.62 24.71
C ALA A 500 18.05 11.13 25.12
N ARG A 501 18.52 10.84 26.35
CA ARG A 501 18.54 9.51 26.92
C ARG A 501 17.15 8.85 26.88
N THR A 502 16.12 9.57 27.35
CA THR A 502 14.74 9.07 27.33
C THR A 502 14.28 8.71 25.91
N SER A 503 14.55 9.59 24.92
CA SER A 503 14.18 9.33 23.53
C SER A 503 14.92 8.13 22.93
N LEU A 504 16.21 7.98 23.27
CA LEU A 504 17.06 6.88 22.78
C LEU A 504 16.69 5.56 23.45
N ASP A 505 16.31 5.55 24.72
CA ASP A 505 15.78 4.39 25.41
C ASP A 505 14.46 3.92 24.77
N GLU A 506 13.54 4.84 24.47
CA GLU A 506 12.31 4.52 23.75
C GLU A 506 12.60 3.98 22.33
N ALA A 507 13.60 4.52 21.62
CA ALA A 507 14.03 4.03 20.32
C ALA A 507 14.51 2.58 20.40
N LEU A 508 15.35 2.27 21.40
CA LEU A 508 15.89 0.93 21.63
C LEU A 508 14.82 -0.06 22.10
N MET A 509 13.79 0.38 22.84
CA MET A 509 12.62 -0.46 23.15
C MET A 509 11.82 -0.85 21.90
N GLN A 510 11.77 0.01 20.89
CA GLN A 510 11.10 -0.31 19.62
C GLN A 510 11.97 -1.18 18.71
N ARG A 511 13.30 -0.97 18.75
CA ARG A 511 14.27 -1.64 17.91
C ARG A 511 15.60 -1.81 18.64
N GLU A 512 15.77 -2.95 19.29
CA GLU A 512 16.93 -3.26 20.11
C GLU A 512 18.25 -3.29 19.34
N ASP A 513 18.24 -3.64 18.05
CA ASP A 513 19.41 -3.72 17.18
C ASP A 513 19.85 -2.37 16.57
N LEU A 514 19.24 -1.25 16.95
CA LEU A 514 19.58 0.09 16.46
C LEU A 514 20.90 0.59 17.09
N ILE A 515 22.01 0.19 16.49
CA ILE A 515 23.38 0.44 17.02
C ILE A 515 23.64 1.94 17.17
N LEU A 516 23.21 2.77 16.21
CA LEU A 516 23.40 4.23 16.28
C LEU A 516 22.68 4.87 17.49
N ALA A 517 21.54 4.33 17.90
CA ALA A 517 20.87 4.80 19.11
C ALA A 517 21.67 4.46 20.39
N ARG A 518 22.35 3.30 20.42
CA ARG A 518 23.27 2.97 21.51
C ARG A 518 24.45 3.91 21.57
N GLN A 519 25.06 4.22 20.42
CA GLN A 519 26.15 5.19 20.34
C GLN A 519 25.74 6.54 20.93
N GLU A 520 24.62 7.08 20.51
CA GLU A 520 24.11 8.37 21.00
C GLU A 520 23.68 8.32 22.47
N LYS A 521 23.13 7.20 22.94
CA LYS A 521 22.80 6.99 24.35
C LYS A 521 24.05 7.02 25.23
N GLY A 522 25.14 6.38 24.81
CA GLY A 522 26.41 6.46 25.51
C GLY A 522 26.92 7.88 25.65
N GLU A 523 26.73 8.72 24.60
CA GLU A 523 27.06 10.15 24.64
C GLU A 523 26.22 10.91 25.68
N SER A 524 24.90 10.67 25.71
CA SER A 524 24.03 11.25 26.74
C SER A 524 24.47 10.88 28.15
N LEU A 525 24.75 9.60 28.39
CA LEU A 525 25.20 9.09 29.68
C LEU A 525 26.54 9.68 30.13
N TRP A 526 27.49 9.81 29.18
CA TRP A 526 28.80 10.41 29.44
C TRP A 526 28.66 11.87 29.91
N GLN A 527 27.81 12.64 29.26
CA GLN A 527 27.55 14.04 29.59
C GLN A 527 26.76 14.22 30.89
N LEU A 528 26.02 13.20 31.31
CA LEU A 528 25.31 13.15 32.61
C LEU A 528 26.18 12.63 33.75
N ASP A 529 27.48 12.43 33.53
CA ASP A 529 28.48 11.89 34.47
C ASP A 529 28.24 10.41 34.86
N HIS A 530 27.40 9.69 34.09
CA HIS A 530 27.18 8.24 34.21
C HIS A 530 28.26 7.47 33.41
N LYS A 531 29.55 7.71 33.73
CA LYS A 531 30.70 7.30 32.90
C LYS A 531 30.81 5.79 32.71
N GLU A 532 30.61 5.00 33.76
CA GLU A 532 30.69 3.53 33.67
C GLU A 532 29.56 2.93 32.81
N GLU A 533 28.36 3.50 32.92
CA GLU A 533 27.23 3.07 32.11
C GLU A 533 27.43 3.46 30.64
N ALA A 534 28.01 4.63 30.37
CA ALA A 534 28.36 5.05 29.00
C ALA A 534 29.36 4.09 28.36
N VAL A 535 30.44 3.72 29.07
CA VAL A 535 31.42 2.73 28.60
C VAL A 535 30.76 1.38 28.32
N SER A 536 29.88 0.93 29.22
CA SER A 536 29.15 -0.34 29.03
C SER A 536 28.31 -0.32 27.75
N VAL A 537 27.54 0.75 27.51
CA VAL A 537 26.66 0.90 26.34
C VAL A 537 27.47 1.01 25.03
N TRP A 538 28.57 1.73 25.03
CA TRP A 538 29.47 1.82 23.88
C TRP A 538 30.17 0.49 23.59
N THR A 539 30.62 -0.23 24.66
CA THR A 539 31.21 -1.57 24.51
C THR A 539 30.22 -2.54 23.86
N GLU A 540 28.94 -2.53 24.29
CA GLU A 540 27.91 -3.35 23.66
C GLU A 540 27.71 -2.97 22.16
N ALA A 541 27.76 -1.68 21.81
CA ALA A 541 27.66 -1.23 20.43
C ALA A 541 28.81 -1.75 19.56
N VAL A 542 30.06 -1.67 20.06
CA VAL A 542 31.27 -2.13 19.36
C VAL A 542 31.30 -3.67 19.25
N GLN A 543 30.83 -4.40 20.25
CA GLN A 543 30.71 -5.87 20.18
C GLN A 543 29.75 -6.30 19.05
N ARG A 544 28.69 -5.52 18.78
CA ARG A 544 27.75 -5.79 17.69
C ARG A 544 28.31 -5.36 16.32
N ASN A 545 29.13 -4.32 16.27
CA ASN A 545 29.81 -3.85 15.07
C ASN A 545 31.17 -3.22 15.41
N ALA A 546 32.24 -3.99 15.22
CA ALA A 546 33.60 -3.59 15.48
C ALA A 546 34.08 -2.40 14.62
N GLY A 547 33.47 -2.15 13.48
CA GLY A 547 33.80 -1.06 12.55
C GLY A 547 33.26 0.33 12.93
N LEU A 548 32.65 0.50 14.12
CA LEU A 548 32.15 1.79 14.59
C LEU A 548 33.29 2.70 15.01
N VAL A 549 33.85 3.42 14.05
CA VAL A 549 35.07 4.28 14.25
C VAL A 549 34.84 5.30 15.35
N LEU A 550 33.74 6.05 15.30
CA LEU A 550 33.42 7.08 16.30
C LEU A 550 33.28 6.47 17.70
N THR A 551 32.55 5.37 17.84
CA THR A 551 32.33 4.71 19.13
C THR A 551 33.63 4.14 19.70
N ASN A 552 34.48 3.55 18.88
CA ASN A 552 35.80 3.10 19.33
C ASN A 552 36.66 4.28 19.83
N ASN A 553 36.66 5.44 19.16
CA ASN A 553 37.34 6.64 19.64
C ASN A 553 36.72 7.18 20.94
N GLN A 554 35.37 7.13 21.09
CA GLN A 554 34.68 7.51 22.31
C GLN A 554 35.07 6.61 23.48
N LEU A 555 35.12 5.27 23.26
CA LEU A 555 35.62 4.31 24.24
C LEU A 555 37.06 4.59 24.63
N ALA A 556 37.95 4.77 23.65
CA ALA A 556 39.37 5.07 23.91
C ALA A 556 39.52 6.33 24.79
N GLY A 557 38.78 7.39 24.49
CA GLY A 557 38.78 8.62 25.29
C GLY A 557 38.23 8.44 26.70
N ALA A 558 37.13 7.71 26.81
CA ALA A 558 36.45 7.41 28.09
C ALA A 558 37.34 6.54 29.00
N GLU A 559 37.92 5.45 28.46
CA GLU A 559 38.76 4.54 29.19
C GLU A 559 40.05 5.19 29.66
N ARG A 560 40.67 6.07 28.81
CA ARG A 560 41.80 6.90 29.26
C ARG A 560 41.46 7.78 30.45
N SER A 561 40.29 8.43 30.44
CA SER A 561 39.84 9.27 31.53
C SER A 561 39.57 8.50 32.82
N LEU A 562 39.27 7.20 32.71
CA LEU A 562 39.06 6.27 33.82
C LEU A 562 40.36 5.51 34.23
N GLY A 563 41.52 5.82 33.62
CA GLY A 563 42.77 5.17 33.89
C GLY A 563 42.96 3.77 33.29
N ARG A 564 42.10 3.35 32.35
CA ARG A 564 42.11 2.05 31.65
C ARG A 564 42.94 2.15 30.35
N PHE A 565 44.24 2.30 30.45
CA PHE A 565 45.07 2.63 29.28
C PHE A 565 45.23 1.49 28.28
N GLU A 566 45.22 0.24 28.71
CA GLU A 566 45.38 -0.92 27.81
C GLU A 566 44.13 -1.08 26.92
N GLU A 567 42.93 -1.02 27.49
CA GLU A 567 41.66 -1.05 26.79
C GLU A 567 41.54 0.14 25.83
N ALA A 568 41.87 1.33 26.28
CA ALA A 568 41.85 2.55 25.47
C ALA A 568 42.74 2.42 24.22
N ASN A 569 43.96 1.89 24.37
CA ASN A 569 44.86 1.69 23.22
C ASN A 569 44.33 0.61 22.25
N ALA A 570 43.66 -0.43 22.76
CA ALA A 570 43.06 -1.45 21.93
C ALA A 570 41.92 -0.85 21.05
N HIS A 571 41.05 -0.04 21.65
CA HIS A 571 39.96 0.62 20.93
C HIS A 571 40.45 1.69 19.95
N GLU A 572 41.47 2.45 20.30
CA GLU A 572 42.10 3.43 19.39
C GLU A 572 42.70 2.73 18.17
N LYS A 573 43.43 1.63 18.37
CA LYS A 573 43.97 0.82 17.27
C LYS A 573 42.87 0.25 16.39
N GLN A 574 41.77 -0.16 16.98
CA GLN A 574 40.60 -0.64 16.23
C GLN A 574 39.94 0.49 15.42
N ALA A 575 39.79 1.69 16.00
CA ALA A 575 39.32 2.85 15.28
C ALA A 575 40.22 3.17 14.07
N ASP A 576 41.55 3.26 14.28
CA ASP A 576 42.52 3.56 13.23
C ASP A 576 42.47 2.56 12.06
N GLN A 577 42.16 1.28 12.33
CA GLN A 577 42.02 0.24 11.30
C GLN A 577 40.85 0.49 10.31
N PHE A 578 39.77 1.09 10.78
CA PHE A 578 38.55 1.30 9.99
C PHE A 578 38.32 2.77 9.60
N THR A 579 39.17 3.70 10.09
CA THR A 579 39.03 5.13 9.77
C THR A 579 39.45 5.40 8.32
N PRO A 580 38.55 5.91 7.46
CA PRO A 580 38.95 6.25 6.09
C PRO A 580 39.83 7.49 6.05
N ASP A 581 40.79 7.55 5.11
CA ASP A 581 41.60 8.73 4.82
C ASP A 581 40.75 9.82 4.13
N ASN A 582 39.83 10.41 4.88
CA ASN A 582 38.93 11.46 4.42
C ASN A 582 39.01 12.64 5.41
N PRO A 583 39.41 13.85 4.97
CA PRO A 583 39.58 14.99 5.86
C PRO A 583 38.30 15.39 6.58
N LEU A 584 37.16 15.33 5.89
CA LEU A 584 35.84 15.66 6.47
C LEU A 584 35.44 14.67 7.57
N TYR A 585 35.71 13.38 7.36
CA TYR A 585 35.41 12.34 8.34
C TYR A 585 36.25 12.51 9.62
N HIS A 586 37.53 12.75 9.48
CA HIS A 586 38.39 13.07 10.62
C HIS A 586 37.95 14.35 11.34
N TRP A 587 37.59 15.40 10.60
CA TRP A 587 37.07 16.63 11.20
C TRP A 587 35.81 16.39 12.03
N MET A 588 34.86 15.62 11.51
CA MET A 588 33.63 15.24 12.20
C MET A 588 33.91 14.48 13.50
N ILE A 589 34.78 13.46 13.46
CA ILE A 589 35.17 12.70 14.66
C ILE A 589 35.81 13.65 15.69
N GLY A 590 36.74 14.49 15.28
CA GLY A 590 37.37 15.47 16.16
C GLY A 590 36.36 16.37 16.87
N ARG A 591 35.36 16.89 16.13
CA ARG A 591 34.26 17.69 16.70
C ARG A 591 33.45 16.93 17.75
N ARG A 592 33.08 15.68 17.45
CA ARG A 592 32.30 14.84 18.37
C ARG A 592 33.09 14.54 19.65
N LEU A 593 34.37 14.22 19.54
CA LEU A 593 35.25 13.95 20.68
C LEU A 593 35.50 15.23 21.52
N GLN A 594 35.66 16.37 20.88
CA GLN A 594 35.82 17.64 21.56
C GLN A 594 34.58 18.00 22.40
N ASN A 595 33.40 17.79 21.86
CA ASN A 595 32.15 18.00 22.59
C ASN A 595 32.02 17.11 23.83
N LEU A 596 32.67 15.95 23.84
CA LEU A 596 32.74 15.05 25.00
C LEU A 596 33.88 15.35 25.97
N GLY A 597 34.68 16.40 25.71
CA GLY A 597 35.86 16.76 26.51
C GLY A 597 37.08 15.88 26.26
N MET A 598 37.07 15.03 25.23
CA MET A 598 38.17 14.13 24.86
C MET A 598 39.18 14.84 23.94
N THR A 599 39.78 15.92 24.46
CA THR A 599 40.53 16.92 23.69
C THR A 599 41.78 16.36 22.99
N GLU A 600 42.49 15.40 23.60
CA GLU A 600 43.71 14.79 23.02
C GLU A 600 43.40 14.04 21.72
N LEU A 601 42.40 13.15 21.74
CA LEU A 601 41.95 12.40 20.56
C LEU A 601 41.31 13.33 19.52
N ALA A 602 40.54 14.32 19.96
CA ALA A 602 39.97 15.32 19.07
C ALA A 602 41.05 16.05 18.26
N GLU A 603 42.12 16.51 18.93
CA GLU A 603 43.21 17.21 18.26
C GLU A 603 43.96 16.30 17.27
N LYS A 604 44.22 15.01 17.62
CA LYS A 604 44.77 14.01 16.69
C LYS A 604 43.98 13.97 15.38
N HIS A 605 42.67 13.91 15.47
CA HIS A 605 41.77 13.86 14.30
C HIS A 605 41.76 15.21 13.53
N PHE A 606 41.73 16.35 14.20
CA PHE A 606 41.85 17.66 13.53
C PHE A 606 43.16 17.81 12.78
N GLN A 607 44.28 17.42 13.37
CA GLN A 607 45.58 17.46 12.70
C GLN A 607 45.60 16.54 11.47
N ARG A 608 45.00 15.34 11.57
CA ARG A 608 44.91 14.44 10.42
C ARG A 608 44.06 15.03 9.31
N ALA A 609 42.93 15.67 9.63
CA ALA A 609 42.09 16.37 8.65
C ALA A 609 42.87 17.48 7.92
N ILE A 610 43.65 18.30 8.65
CA ILE A 610 44.47 19.36 8.08
C ILE A 610 45.62 18.80 7.23
N GLN A 611 46.22 17.68 7.64
CA GLN A 611 47.28 17.00 6.84
C GLN A 611 46.72 16.49 5.50
N LEU A 612 45.51 15.96 5.50
CA LEU A 612 44.85 15.46 4.30
C LEU A 612 44.36 16.60 3.39
N ASP A 613 43.89 17.70 3.97
CA ASP A 613 43.46 18.90 3.25
C ASP A 613 43.72 20.17 4.09
N PRO A 614 44.72 20.99 3.70
CA PRO A 614 45.02 22.25 4.38
C PRO A 614 43.86 23.25 4.45
N GLY A 615 42.84 23.10 3.61
CA GLY A 615 41.64 23.93 3.65
C GLY A 615 40.80 23.78 4.94
N TYR A 616 41.17 22.82 5.80
CA TYR A 616 40.57 22.67 7.15
C TYR A 616 41.30 23.53 8.21
N GLN A 617 42.46 24.11 7.88
CA GLN A 617 43.14 25.03 8.78
C GLN A 617 42.32 26.31 8.95
N GLY A 618 41.97 26.65 10.21
CA GLY A 618 41.17 27.83 10.52
C GLY A 618 39.65 27.63 10.49
N ARG A 619 39.16 26.42 10.18
CA ARG A 619 37.74 26.09 10.41
C ARG A 619 37.43 26.06 11.90
N PRO A 620 36.24 26.47 12.33
CA PRO A 620 35.84 26.42 13.75
C PRO A 620 35.86 24.97 14.24
N LYS A 621 36.72 24.75 15.26
CA LYS A 621 36.85 23.45 15.94
C LYS A 621 35.66 23.19 16.86
#